data_ffaf74c4e69cb88ecb8e7e0fb5aac72b
#
_entry.id   ffaf74c4e69cb88ecb8e7e0fb5aac72b
#
_cell.length_a   1.000
_cell.length_b   1.000
_cell.length_c   1.000
_cell.angle_alpha   90.00
_cell.angle_beta   90.00
_cell.angle_gamma   90.00
#
_symmetry.space_group_name_H-M   'P 1'
#
loop_
_entity.id
_entity.type
_entity.pdbx_description
1 polymer ?
#
loop_
_entity_poly.entity_id
_entity_poly.type
_entity_poly.pdbx_seq_one_letter_code
_entity_poly.pdbx_strand_id
1 'polypeptide(L)'
;KPTKETWPNYGIGNVYPDGGVGGCKSCHSAHTFSIAEARKPAACASCHLGPDHPDIEIFNNSMHGHIYNSEAHKWNFDAAPDTWDVPDFRAPTCAACHMSGVGETTTTHNVSRRLKWNLWGVSSKLRTAGDEQAAVVYEKTGKLNIGTPLAGHPSGDPEKARAEMKLVCKACHTSTHTDNFFIMGDKQVELYNVYNAEATKMLEELKAKNLLLADAWEDEFQDVYYHMWHHEGRRMRQGALMGGPDYSHWHGVFEVKNDIRKLREIYKQRIETG
;
A
#
# COMPACT_ATOMS: atom_id res chain seq x y z
N LYS A 1 1.84 -13.78 23.08
CA LYS A 1 1.81 -13.12 21.76
C LYS A 1 3.12 -13.39 21.04
N PRO A 2 3.12 -13.64 19.71
CA PRO A 2 4.35 -13.72 18.94
C PRO A 2 5.16 -12.42 19.06
N THR A 3 6.48 -12.55 19.25
CA THR A 3 7.43 -11.44 19.21
C THR A 3 8.42 -11.69 18.09
N LYS A 4 9.30 -10.73 17.79
CA LYS A 4 10.38 -10.94 16.80
C LYS A 4 11.29 -12.11 17.17
N GLU A 5 11.49 -12.35 18.46
CA GLU A 5 12.31 -13.43 19.00
C GLU A 5 11.60 -14.80 18.96
N THR A 6 10.29 -14.81 19.21
CA THR A 6 9.47 -16.04 19.26
C THR A 6 8.81 -16.38 17.93
N TRP A 7 8.74 -15.42 17.01
CA TRP A 7 8.20 -15.58 15.65
C TRP A 7 9.14 -14.90 14.65
N PRO A 8 10.25 -15.54 14.28
CA PRO A 8 11.26 -14.96 13.41
C PRO A 8 10.85 -14.93 11.93
N ASN A 9 9.63 -15.29 11.58
CA ASN A 9 9.15 -15.27 10.20
C ASN A 9 8.84 -13.83 9.75
N TYR A 10 9.64 -13.35 8.82
CA TYR A 10 9.48 -12.02 8.22
C TYR A 10 8.69 -12.06 6.90
N GLY A 11 8.13 -13.20 6.56
CA GLY A 11 7.44 -13.43 5.29
C GLY A 11 8.39 -13.77 4.14
N ILE A 12 7.81 -14.27 3.07
CA ILE A 12 8.53 -14.61 1.84
C ILE A 12 8.99 -13.33 1.15
N GLY A 13 10.22 -13.34 0.62
CA GLY A 13 10.78 -12.19 -0.07
C GLY A 13 11.35 -11.11 0.86
N ASN A 14 11.41 -11.35 2.18
CA ASN A 14 12.15 -10.51 3.11
C ASN A 14 13.46 -11.15 3.53
N VAL A 15 14.46 -10.34 3.83
CA VAL A 15 15.72 -10.83 4.39
C VAL A 15 15.54 -11.01 5.89
N TYR A 16 15.82 -12.21 6.38
CA TYR A 16 15.79 -12.56 7.79
C TYR A 16 17.04 -12.04 8.52
N PRO A 17 17.04 -11.97 9.85
CA PRO A 17 18.21 -11.53 10.61
C PRO A 17 19.46 -12.39 10.39
N ASP A 18 19.29 -13.68 10.05
CA ASP A 18 20.37 -14.59 9.70
C ASP A 18 20.84 -14.50 8.23
N GLY A 19 20.23 -13.58 7.45
CA GLY A 19 20.51 -13.40 6.02
C GLY A 19 19.69 -14.29 5.08
N GLY A 20 18.87 -15.20 5.61
CA GLY A 20 17.97 -16.03 4.81
C GLY A 20 16.87 -15.19 4.12
N VAL A 21 16.37 -15.67 2.99
CA VAL A 21 15.36 -14.97 2.17
C VAL A 21 14.03 -15.73 2.04
N GLY A 22 13.86 -16.78 2.81
CA GLY A 22 12.67 -17.64 2.75
C GLY A 22 12.67 -18.63 1.59
N GLY A 23 11.51 -19.14 1.24
CA GLY A 23 11.37 -20.20 0.25
C GLY A 23 11.46 -19.71 -1.19
N CYS A 24 12.55 -20.01 -1.88
CA CYS A 24 12.79 -19.61 -3.28
C CYS A 24 11.65 -20.05 -4.22
N LYS A 25 11.05 -21.22 -3.95
CA LYS A 25 9.97 -21.81 -4.76
C LYS A 25 8.68 -21.01 -4.79
N SER A 26 8.53 -20.03 -3.93
CA SER A 26 7.35 -19.15 -3.93
C SER A 26 7.31 -18.20 -5.13
N CYS A 27 8.48 -17.90 -5.71
CA CYS A 27 8.61 -17.03 -6.88
C CYS A 27 9.23 -17.74 -8.07
N HIS A 28 10.11 -18.73 -7.83
CA HIS A 28 10.76 -19.55 -8.86
C HIS A 28 10.12 -20.94 -8.90
N SER A 29 9.86 -21.49 -10.08
CA SER A 29 9.32 -22.84 -10.18
C SER A 29 10.29 -23.90 -9.65
N ALA A 30 9.73 -24.97 -9.06
CA ALA A 30 10.49 -25.95 -8.30
C ALA A 30 11.60 -26.70 -9.08
N HIS A 31 11.40 -26.90 -10.38
CA HIS A 31 12.30 -27.73 -11.20
C HIS A 31 13.16 -26.93 -12.17
N THR A 32 12.65 -25.84 -12.73
CA THR A 32 13.35 -25.02 -13.70
C THR A 32 14.06 -23.83 -13.07
N PHE A 33 13.62 -23.39 -11.91
CA PHE A 33 14.13 -22.18 -11.24
C PHE A 33 14.16 -20.95 -12.17
N SER A 34 13.12 -20.83 -13.02
CA SER A 34 13.05 -19.84 -14.07
C SER A 34 13.03 -18.43 -13.52
N ILE A 35 13.96 -17.61 -13.97
CA ILE A 35 13.94 -16.16 -13.71
C ILE A 35 12.80 -15.48 -14.44
N ALA A 36 12.45 -15.96 -15.63
CA ALA A 36 11.34 -15.44 -16.42
C ALA A 36 9.99 -15.58 -15.69
N GLU A 37 9.78 -16.69 -15.00
CA GLU A 37 8.56 -16.86 -14.18
C GLU A 37 8.53 -15.88 -13.01
N ALA A 38 9.63 -15.72 -12.28
CA ALA A 38 9.72 -14.81 -11.13
C ALA A 38 9.54 -13.33 -11.52
N ARG A 39 9.84 -12.96 -12.76
CA ARG A 39 9.67 -11.60 -13.29
C ARG A 39 8.23 -11.26 -13.71
N LYS A 40 7.37 -12.26 -13.87
CA LYS A 40 5.98 -12.07 -14.27
C LYS A 40 5.10 -11.77 -13.05
N PRO A 41 4.08 -10.91 -13.18
CA PRO A 41 3.15 -10.60 -12.08
C PRO A 41 2.47 -11.82 -11.48
N ALA A 42 2.28 -12.89 -12.26
CA ALA A 42 1.69 -14.15 -11.79
C ALA A 42 2.44 -14.77 -10.62
N ALA A 43 3.77 -14.58 -10.50
CA ALA A 43 4.55 -15.07 -9.37
C ALA A 43 4.14 -14.41 -8.03
N CYS A 44 3.68 -13.16 -8.07
CA CYS A 44 3.24 -12.40 -6.90
C CYS A 44 1.75 -12.57 -6.64
N ALA A 45 0.97 -12.72 -7.70
CA ALA A 45 -0.50 -12.74 -7.69
C ALA A 45 -1.11 -13.88 -6.87
N SER A 46 -0.37 -14.98 -6.64
CA SER A 46 -0.83 -16.09 -5.80
C SER A 46 -1.02 -15.71 -4.32
N CYS A 47 -0.35 -14.65 -3.88
CA CYS A 47 -0.42 -14.14 -2.50
C CYS A 47 -0.92 -12.68 -2.43
N HIS A 48 -0.63 -11.87 -3.44
CA HIS A 48 -0.96 -10.45 -3.50
C HIS A 48 -2.25 -10.21 -4.29
N LEU A 49 -3.37 -10.60 -3.70
CA LEU A 49 -4.72 -10.48 -4.28
C LEU A 49 -5.77 -10.31 -3.17
N GLY A 50 -6.97 -9.91 -3.56
CA GLY A 50 -8.13 -9.84 -2.68
C GLY A 50 -8.26 -8.53 -1.90
N PRO A 51 -9.19 -8.45 -0.95
CA PRO A 51 -9.67 -7.18 -0.45
C PRO A 51 -8.63 -6.34 0.28
N ASP A 52 -7.68 -6.95 0.96
CA ASP A 52 -6.67 -6.26 1.78
C ASP A 52 -5.26 -6.22 1.17
N HIS A 53 -5.01 -7.02 0.13
CA HIS A 53 -3.75 -7.00 -0.65
C HIS A 53 -4.03 -7.03 -2.15
N PRO A 54 -4.80 -6.05 -2.70
CA PRO A 54 -5.29 -6.08 -4.09
C PRO A 54 -4.22 -5.67 -5.10
N ASP A 55 -2.99 -6.13 -4.90
CA ASP A 55 -1.85 -5.60 -5.66
C ASP A 55 -1.93 -6.02 -7.13
N ILE A 56 -2.37 -7.26 -7.42
CA ILE A 56 -2.53 -7.71 -8.81
C ILE A 56 -3.70 -7.02 -9.49
N GLU A 57 -4.79 -6.75 -8.77
CA GLU A 57 -5.95 -6.02 -9.28
C GLU A 57 -5.57 -4.58 -9.62
N ILE A 58 -4.82 -3.91 -8.74
CA ILE A 58 -4.30 -2.56 -8.98
C ILE A 58 -3.36 -2.56 -10.17
N PHE A 59 -2.43 -3.53 -10.24
CA PHE A 59 -1.51 -3.65 -11.36
C PHE A 59 -2.26 -3.80 -12.68
N ASN A 60 -3.22 -4.71 -12.77
CA ASN A 60 -4.00 -4.95 -13.98
C ASN A 60 -4.83 -3.73 -14.41
N ASN A 61 -5.24 -2.88 -13.47
CA ASN A 61 -5.94 -1.62 -13.74
C ASN A 61 -5.01 -0.43 -13.97
N SER A 62 -3.69 -0.60 -13.80
CA SER A 62 -2.71 0.44 -14.10
C SER A 62 -2.36 0.47 -15.59
N MET A 63 -1.81 1.60 -16.06
CA MET A 63 -1.27 1.67 -17.43
C MET A 63 -0.11 0.70 -17.66
N HIS A 64 0.68 0.43 -16.61
CA HIS A 64 1.73 -0.59 -16.67
C HIS A 64 1.15 -2.00 -16.91
N GLY A 65 0.09 -2.35 -16.18
CA GLY A 65 -0.60 -3.62 -16.35
C GLY A 65 -1.27 -3.73 -17.72
N HIS A 66 -1.89 -2.68 -18.24
CA HIS A 66 -2.47 -2.69 -19.58
C HIS A 66 -1.41 -2.95 -20.66
N ILE A 67 -0.25 -2.30 -20.56
CA ILE A 67 0.87 -2.54 -21.50
C ILE A 67 1.40 -3.96 -21.33
N TYR A 68 1.59 -4.43 -20.09
CA TYR A 68 1.99 -5.81 -19.83
C TYR A 68 1.02 -6.82 -20.46
N ASN A 69 -0.25 -6.69 -20.20
CA ASN A 69 -1.28 -7.62 -20.68
C ASN A 69 -1.38 -7.67 -22.22
N SER A 70 -1.07 -6.57 -22.90
CA SER A 70 -1.11 -6.50 -24.36
C SER A 70 0.19 -6.94 -25.03
N GLU A 71 1.35 -6.73 -24.43
CA GLU A 71 2.63 -6.82 -25.14
C GLU A 71 3.66 -7.76 -24.48
N ALA A 72 3.43 -8.29 -23.28
CA ALA A 72 4.43 -9.08 -22.54
C ALA A 72 4.93 -10.32 -23.29
N HIS A 73 4.14 -10.83 -24.25
CA HIS A 73 4.57 -11.96 -25.09
C HIS A 73 5.75 -11.62 -26.02
N LYS A 74 6.08 -10.33 -26.15
CA LYS A 74 7.23 -9.84 -26.95
C LYS A 74 8.46 -9.54 -26.09
N TRP A 75 8.34 -9.61 -24.76
CA TRP A 75 9.38 -9.16 -23.85
C TRP A 75 10.40 -10.26 -23.53
N ASN A 76 11.63 -9.86 -23.30
CA ASN A 76 12.71 -10.78 -22.92
C ASN A 76 12.75 -10.93 -21.39
N PHE A 77 12.03 -11.91 -20.86
CA PHE A 77 12.06 -12.21 -19.43
C PHE A 77 13.29 -13.04 -19.00
N ASP A 78 14.03 -13.61 -19.95
CA ASP A 78 15.18 -14.49 -19.69
C ASP A 78 16.53 -13.75 -19.65
N ALA A 79 16.54 -12.42 -19.81
CA ALA A 79 17.75 -11.63 -19.66
C ALA A 79 18.46 -11.93 -18.33
N ALA A 80 19.79 -11.91 -18.33
CA ALA A 80 20.58 -12.22 -17.13
C ALA A 80 20.25 -11.28 -15.97
N PRO A 81 20.50 -11.65 -14.70
CA PRO A 81 20.38 -10.75 -13.56
C PRO A 81 21.17 -9.45 -13.79
N ASP A 82 20.60 -8.32 -13.35
CA ASP A 82 21.16 -6.97 -13.50
C ASP A 82 21.39 -6.51 -14.95
N THR A 83 20.85 -7.23 -15.94
CA THR A 83 20.85 -6.81 -17.35
C THR A 83 19.42 -6.66 -17.90
N TRP A 84 18.41 -7.01 -17.13
CA TRP A 84 17.00 -6.91 -17.53
C TRP A 84 16.50 -5.49 -17.35
N ASP A 85 16.53 -4.73 -18.42
CA ASP A 85 16.20 -3.31 -18.44
C ASP A 85 15.47 -2.94 -19.73
N VAL A 86 15.14 -1.69 -19.95
CA VAL A 86 14.69 -1.19 -21.23
C VAL A 86 15.82 -1.39 -22.26
N PRO A 87 15.62 -2.05 -23.40
CA PRO A 87 14.35 -2.33 -24.07
C PRO A 87 13.77 -3.76 -23.89
N ASP A 88 14.27 -4.57 -22.94
CA ASP A 88 13.75 -5.93 -22.74
C ASP A 88 12.25 -5.94 -22.39
N PHE A 89 11.74 -4.83 -21.83
CA PHE A 89 10.32 -4.61 -21.52
C PHE A 89 9.92 -3.14 -21.74
N ARG A 90 8.64 -2.90 -21.96
CA ARG A 90 8.09 -1.54 -22.16
C ARG A 90 7.37 -0.97 -20.92
N ALA A 91 7.03 -1.82 -19.97
CA ALA A 91 6.44 -1.40 -18.71
C ALA A 91 6.94 -2.31 -17.58
N PRO A 92 7.15 -1.77 -16.37
CA PRO A 92 7.65 -2.57 -15.27
C PRO A 92 6.59 -3.56 -14.80
N THR A 93 7.06 -4.74 -14.37
CA THR A 93 6.26 -5.69 -13.60
C THR A 93 6.49 -5.48 -12.10
N CYS A 94 5.81 -6.25 -11.25
CA CYS A 94 6.06 -6.26 -9.80
C CYS A 94 7.55 -6.47 -9.51
N ALA A 95 8.17 -7.45 -10.16
CA ALA A 95 9.60 -7.73 -9.99
C ALA A 95 10.50 -6.57 -10.42
N ALA A 96 10.16 -5.87 -11.51
CA ALA A 96 10.95 -4.72 -11.96
C ALA A 96 10.96 -3.60 -10.91
N CYS A 97 9.83 -3.29 -10.31
CA CYS A 97 9.73 -2.26 -9.28
C CYS A 97 10.35 -2.67 -7.94
N HIS A 98 10.15 -3.92 -7.52
CA HIS A 98 10.44 -4.33 -6.15
C HIS A 98 11.73 -5.13 -5.98
N MET A 99 12.22 -5.81 -6.99
CA MET A 99 13.28 -6.79 -6.84
C MET A 99 14.41 -6.69 -7.87
N SER A 100 14.09 -6.47 -9.14
CA SER A 100 15.10 -6.48 -10.20
C SER A 100 15.99 -5.24 -10.18
N GLY A 101 17.21 -5.38 -10.70
CA GLY A 101 18.04 -4.25 -11.06
C GLY A 101 17.50 -3.65 -12.35
N VAL A 102 17.02 -2.39 -12.27
CA VAL A 102 16.49 -1.61 -13.38
C VAL A 102 17.12 -0.23 -13.31
N GLY A 103 17.64 0.27 -14.42
CA GLY A 103 18.36 1.55 -14.46
C GLY A 103 19.56 1.54 -13.52
N GLU A 104 19.59 2.47 -12.57
CA GLU A 104 20.67 2.61 -11.58
C GLU A 104 20.50 1.72 -10.34
N THR A 105 19.52 0.83 -10.30
CA THR A 105 19.25 -0.03 -9.14
C THR A 105 19.90 -1.40 -9.31
N THR A 106 20.02 -2.14 -8.21
CA THR A 106 20.54 -3.51 -8.19
C THR A 106 19.49 -4.51 -7.77
N THR A 107 19.60 -5.75 -8.24
CA THR A 107 18.73 -6.85 -7.82
C THR A 107 18.74 -7.05 -6.30
N THR A 108 17.58 -7.31 -5.74
CA THR A 108 17.39 -7.59 -4.32
C THR A 108 16.33 -8.67 -4.13
N HIS A 109 16.54 -9.57 -3.15
CA HIS A 109 15.50 -10.48 -2.68
C HIS A 109 14.77 -9.95 -1.44
N ASN A 110 15.04 -8.71 -1.03
CA ASN A 110 14.28 -8.02 -0.01
C ASN A 110 13.21 -7.15 -0.66
N VAL A 111 12.01 -7.70 -0.87
CA VAL A 111 10.87 -7.00 -1.47
C VAL A 111 10.50 -5.71 -0.73
N SER A 112 10.78 -5.65 0.57
CA SER A 112 10.51 -4.47 1.40
C SER A 112 11.58 -3.36 1.24
N ARG A 113 12.72 -3.64 0.60
CA ARG A 113 13.84 -2.69 0.52
C ARG A 113 13.42 -1.33 -0.04
N ARG A 114 12.58 -1.33 -1.08
CA ARG A 114 12.10 -0.13 -1.76
C ARG A 114 10.73 0.35 -1.30
N LEU A 115 10.14 -0.25 -0.23
CA LEU A 115 8.77 0.02 0.23
C LEU A 115 8.68 0.65 1.61
N LYS A 116 9.75 0.65 2.42
CA LYS A 116 9.72 1.05 3.84
C LYS A 116 9.31 2.51 4.12
N TRP A 117 8.89 3.24 3.11
CA TRP A 117 8.55 4.65 3.19
C TRP A 117 7.06 4.94 3.43
N ASN A 118 6.13 3.97 3.22
CA ASN A 118 4.73 4.33 3.22
C ASN A 118 3.80 3.46 4.06
N LEU A 119 3.64 2.17 3.71
CA LEU A 119 2.44 1.42 4.07
C LEU A 119 2.30 1.14 5.56
N TRP A 120 3.39 0.99 6.28
CA TRP A 120 3.37 0.56 7.67
C TRP A 120 3.69 1.68 8.67
N GLY A 121 4.36 2.73 8.23
CA GLY A 121 4.81 3.80 9.08
C GLY A 121 3.97 5.06 8.97
N VAL A 122 4.12 5.75 7.88
CA VAL A 122 3.51 7.08 7.68
C VAL A 122 2.02 6.99 7.41
N SER A 123 1.59 6.03 6.60
CA SER A 123 0.22 5.96 6.11
C SER A 123 -0.81 5.51 7.15
N SER A 124 -0.40 4.74 8.17
CA SER A 124 -1.33 4.22 9.18
C SER A 124 -1.37 5.06 10.44
N LYS A 125 -0.48 6.06 10.59
CA LYS A 125 -0.45 6.87 11.79
C LYS A 125 -1.43 8.01 11.72
N LEU A 126 -2.08 8.25 12.82
CA LEU A 126 -2.90 9.43 13.03
C LEU A 126 -2.01 10.67 12.98
N ARG A 127 -2.56 11.77 12.49
CA ARG A 127 -1.94 13.10 12.59
C ARG A 127 -2.16 13.66 14.00
N THR A 128 -1.46 14.71 14.33
CA THR A 128 -1.54 15.36 15.65
C THR A 128 -2.83 16.16 15.81
N ALA A 129 -3.00 16.71 17.00
CA ALA A 129 -4.10 17.63 17.32
C ALA A 129 -4.19 18.77 16.30
N GLY A 130 -5.38 19.04 15.83
CA GLY A 130 -5.67 19.95 14.71
C GLY A 130 -6.26 19.21 13.50
N ASP A 131 -6.06 17.92 13.40
CA ASP A 131 -6.63 17.08 12.34
C ASP A 131 -8.07 16.65 12.61
N GLU A 132 -8.58 16.88 13.82
CA GLU A 132 -9.87 16.36 14.28
C GLU A 132 -11.05 16.75 13.40
N GLN A 133 -10.97 17.92 12.79
CA GLN A 133 -11.98 18.39 11.86
C GLN A 133 -11.47 18.50 10.41
N ALA A 134 -10.30 17.97 10.13
CA ALA A 134 -9.67 18.13 8.84
C ALA A 134 -10.49 17.48 7.70
N ALA A 135 -11.19 16.38 7.98
CA ALA A 135 -12.09 15.74 7.02
C ALA A 135 -13.25 16.65 6.66
N VAL A 136 -13.89 17.27 7.65
CA VAL A 136 -15.01 18.22 7.46
C VAL A 136 -14.54 19.46 6.72
N VAL A 137 -13.36 19.98 7.06
CA VAL A 137 -12.76 21.14 6.37
C VAL A 137 -12.46 20.79 4.92
N TYR A 138 -11.88 19.62 4.68
CA TYR A 138 -11.60 19.16 3.32
C TYR A 138 -12.88 19.02 2.48
N GLU A 139 -13.92 18.41 3.01
CA GLU A 139 -15.19 18.23 2.31
C GLU A 139 -15.85 19.55 1.93
N LYS A 140 -15.71 20.58 2.78
CA LYS A 140 -16.28 21.92 2.54
C LYS A 140 -15.44 22.80 1.63
N THR A 141 -14.13 22.68 1.67
CA THR A 141 -13.21 23.65 1.07
C THR A 141 -12.27 23.07 0.01
N GLY A 142 -12.16 21.75 -0.08
CA GLY A 142 -11.15 21.06 -0.88
C GLY A 142 -9.71 21.23 -0.36
N LYS A 143 -9.52 21.90 0.79
CA LYS A 143 -8.20 22.13 1.39
C LYS A 143 -7.90 21.10 2.46
N LEU A 144 -6.81 20.39 2.29
CA LEU A 144 -6.34 19.38 3.25
C LEU A 144 -5.46 20.04 4.32
N ASN A 145 -5.92 20.02 5.57
CA ASN A 145 -5.15 20.46 6.73
C ASN A 145 -4.85 19.24 7.61
N ILE A 146 -3.63 18.78 7.58
CA ILE A 146 -3.21 17.50 8.17
C ILE A 146 -2.30 17.63 9.38
N GLY A 147 -2.16 18.77 9.98
CA GLY A 147 -1.32 18.95 11.17
C GLY A 147 0.09 18.35 11.05
N THR A 148 0.74 18.11 12.18
CA THR A 148 2.10 17.55 12.23
C THR A 148 2.07 16.03 12.20
N PRO A 149 2.81 15.36 11.29
CA PRO A 149 2.91 13.90 11.26
C PRO A 149 3.47 13.34 12.58
N LEU A 150 2.95 12.20 13.01
CA LEU A 150 3.53 11.47 14.11
C LEU A 150 4.92 10.97 13.72
N ALA A 151 5.87 11.06 14.65
CA ALA A 151 7.25 10.69 14.41
C ALA A 151 7.44 9.17 14.24
N GLY A 152 8.33 8.82 13.35
CA GLY A 152 9.04 7.53 13.34
C GLY A 152 8.35 6.37 12.65
N HIS A 153 9.07 5.78 11.70
CA HIS A 153 8.85 4.40 11.26
C HIS A 153 9.77 3.48 12.07
N PRO A 154 9.27 2.37 12.65
CA PRO A 154 10.07 1.54 13.55
C PRO A 154 11.20 0.73 12.89
N SER A 155 11.29 0.69 11.55
CA SER A 155 12.32 -0.11 10.88
C SER A 155 12.75 0.48 9.54
N GLY A 156 14.06 0.70 9.39
CA GLY A 156 14.70 1.12 8.14
C GLY A 156 14.67 2.63 7.93
N ASP A 157 15.21 3.04 6.81
CA ASP A 157 15.28 4.44 6.35
C ASP A 157 14.24 4.65 5.23
N PRO A 158 13.09 5.28 5.53
CA PRO A 158 12.03 5.49 4.54
C PRO A 158 12.46 6.40 3.38
N GLU A 159 13.26 7.41 3.63
CA GLU A 159 13.71 8.34 2.60
C GLU A 159 14.64 7.63 1.60
N LYS A 160 15.56 6.82 2.10
CA LYS A 160 16.42 5.99 1.26
C LYS A 160 15.64 5.00 0.41
N ALA A 161 14.66 4.32 1.00
CA ALA A 161 13.81 3.38 0.29
C ALA A 161 13.00 4.05 -0.84
N ARG A 162 12.44 5.23 -0.57
CA ARG A 162 11.72 6.03 -1.58
C ARG A 162 12.67 6.52 -2.67
N ALA A 163 13.86 7.00 -2.32
CA ALA A 163 14.85 7.45 -3.29
C ALA A 163 15.23 6.30 -4.24
N GLU A 164 15.44 5.11 -3.73
CA GLU A 164 15.71 3.92 -4.54
C GLU A 164 14.54 3.54 -5.45
N MET A 165 13.28 3.58 -4.97
CA MET A 165 12.11 3.37 -5.82
C MET A 165 12.02 4.42 -6.93
N LYS A 166 12.34 5.67 -6.65
CA LYS A 166 12.38 6.73 -7.67
C LYS A 166 13.41 6.46 -8.76
N LEU A 167 14.54 5.82 -8.46
CA LEU A 167 15.52 5.42 -9.47
C LEU A 167 14.94 4.42 -10.47
N VAL A 168 14.15 3.44 -9.98
CA VAL A 168 13.44 2.52 -10.87
C VAL A 168 12.51 3.28 -11.83
N CYS A 169 11.71 4.21 -11.30
CA CYS A 169 10.79 5.01 -12.14
C CYS A 169 11.56 5.81 -13.21
N LYS A 170 12.72 6.35 -12.86
CA LYS A 170 13.55 7.19 -13.74
C LYS A 170 14.21 6.44 -14.89
N ALA A 171 14.22 5.12 -14.89
CA ALA A 171 14.63 4.34 -16.05
C ALA A 171 13.76 4.64 -17.29
N CYS A 172 12.50 5.06 -17.09
CA CYS A 172 11.55 5.37 -18.17
C CYS A 172 10.96 6.78 -18.07
N HIS A 173 10.84 7.34 -16.88
CA HIS A 173 10.16 8.61 -16.62
C HIS A 173 11.12 9.73 -16.25
N THR A 174 10.73 10.97 -16.56
CA THR A 174 11.47 12.15 -16.11
C THR A 174 11.39 12.30 -14.58
N SER A 175 12.37 13.01 -14.00
CA SER A 175 12.37 13.32 -12.56
C SER A 175 11.11 14.07 -12.14
N THR A 176 10.65 15.03 -12.93
CA THR A 176 9.43 15.81 -12.66
C THR A 176 8.19 14.90 -12.61
N HIS A 177 8.03 13.98 -13.57
CA HIS A 177 6.93 13.03 -13.56
C HIS A 177 6.97 12.14 -12.30
N THR A 178 8.16 11.60 -12.01
CA THR A 178 8.38 10.74 -10.85
C THR A 178 8.07 11.47 -9.54
N ASP A 179 8.56 12.67 -9.36
CA ASP A 179 8.35 13.45 -8.13
C ASP A 179 6.87 13.82 -7.95
N ASN A 180 6.19 14.24 -9.02
CA ASN A 180 4.78 14.55 -8.97
C ASN A 180 3.92 13.32 -8.65
N PHE A 181 4.27 12.14 -9.16
CA PHE A 181 3.58 10.90 -8.82
C PHE A 181 3.61 10.63 -7.31
N PHE A 182 4.78 10.76 -6.66
CA PHE A 182 4.89 10.57 -5.22
C PHE A 182 4.19 11.68 -4.42
N ILE A 183 4.22 12.93 -4.87
CA ILE A 183 3.48 14.03 -4.23
C ILE A 183 1.98 13.74 -4.24
N MET A 184 1.43 13.32 -5.38
CA MET A 184 0.01 12.99 -5.50
C MET A 184 -0.37 11.76 -4.65
N GLY A 185 0.47 10.73 -4.66
CA GLY A 185 0.27 9.54 -3.82
C GLY A 185 0.28 9.89 -2.33
N ASP A 186 1.22 10.73 -1.88
CA ASP A 186 1.27 11.22 -0.50
C ASP A 186 0.01 12.00 -0.12
N LYS A 187 -0.52 12.84 -1.00
CA LYS A 187 -1.77 13.58 -0.74
C LYS A 187 -2.97 12.63 -0.58
N GLN A 188 -2.99 11.54 -1.33
CA GLN A 188 -4.01 10.51 -1.17
C GLN A 188 -3.91 9.80 0.19
N VAL A 189 -2.69 9.48 0.63
CA VAL A 189 -2.43 8.91 1.96
C VAL A 189 -2.82 9.89 3.07
N GLU A 190 -2.48 11.17 2.92
CA GLU A 190 -2.87 12.22 3.86
C GLU A 190 -4.38 12.34 3.99
N LEU A 191 -5.10 12.32 2.87
CA LEU A 191 -6.56 12.35 2.87
C LEU A 191 -7.15 11.13 3.61
N TYR A 192 -6.63 9.93 3.36
CA TYR A 192 -7.04 8.75 4.11
C TYR A 192 -6.80 8.93 5.62
N ASN A 193 -5.61 9.42 6.02
CA ASN A 193 -5.28 9.62 7.43
C ASN A 193 -6.25 10.56 8.13
N VAL A 194 -6.74 11.58 7.44
CA VAL A 194 -7.75 12.52 7.97
C VAL A 194 -9.05 11.80 8.31
N TYR A 195 -9.57 10.98 7.40
CA TYR A 195 -10.79 10.20 7.65
C TYR A 195 -10.58 9.14 8.74
N ASN A 196 -9.44 8.48 8.73
CA ASN A 196 -9.12 7.47 9.74
C ASN A 196 -8.97 8.09 11.15
N ALA A 197 -8.43 9.29 11.26
CA ALA A 197 -8.33 9.99 12.55
C ALA A 197 -9.72 10.29 13.12
N GLU A 198 -10.64 10.79 12.30
CA GLU A 198 -12.03 11.04 12.71
C GLU A 198 -12.72 9.74 13.15
N ALA A 199 -12.62 8.68 12.35
CA ALA A 199 -13.24 7.40 12.67
C ALA A 199 -12.69 6.78 13.95
N THR A 200 -11.37 6.88 14.16
CA THR A 200 -10.71 6.40 15.39
C THR A 200 -11.19 7.17 16.61
N LYS A 201 -11.34 8.49 16.50
CA LYS A 201 -11.86 9.30 17.60
C LYS A 201 -13.28 8.89 17.98
N MET A 202 -14.17 8.70 17.01
CA MET A 202 -15.53 8.20 17.27
C MET A 202 -15.51 6.83 17.95
N LEU A 203 -14.64 5.90 17.49
CA LEU A 203 -14.48 4.58 18.11
C LEU A 203 -14.04 4.69 19.58
N GLU A 204 -13.05 5.51 19.86
CA GLU A 204 -12.52 5.71 21.23
C GLU A 204 -13.58 6.32 22.16
N GLU A 205 -14.38 7.28 21.69
CA GLU A 205 -15.46 7.89 22.46
C GLU A 205 -16.58 6.89 22.76
N LEU A 206 -17.03 6.10 21.77
CA LEU A 206 -18.02 5.06 21.98
C LEU A 206 -17.54 4.00 22.96
N LYS A 207 -16.26 3.62 22.87
CA LYS A 207 -15.63 2.68 23.80
C LYS A 207 -15.60 3.22 25.24
N ALA A 208 -15.20 4.48 25.41
CA ALA A 208 -15.16 5.14 26.71
C ALA A 208 -16.52 5.25 27.39
N LYS A 209 -17.58 5.31 26.60
CA LYS A 209 -18.99 5.36 27.05
C LYS A 209 -19.64 3.98 27.17
N ASN A 210 -18.95 2.88 26.88
CA ASN A 210 -19.47 1.52 26.80
C ASN A 210 -20.66 1.36 25.82
N LEU A 211 -20.60 2.07 24.70
CA LEU A 211 -21.61 2.07 23.64
C LEU A 211 -21.24 1.15 22.46
N LEU A 212 -20.28 0.25 22.64
CA LEU A 212 -19.90 -0.80 21.70
C LEU A 212 -20.28 -2.17 22.23
N LEU A 213 -20.63 -3.10 21.33
CA LEU A 213 -20.78 -4.50 21.70
C LEU A 213 -19.42 -5.12 22.04
N ALA A 214 -19.43 -6.15 22.88
CA ALA A 214 -18.20 -6.84 23.28
C ALA A 214 -17.55 -7.61 22.12
N ASP A 215 -18.36 -8.18 21.23
CA ASP A 215 -17.89 -8.80 19.99
C ASP A 215 -17.86 -7.75 18.87
N ALA A 216 -16.66 -7.51 18.38
CA ALA A 216 -16.44 -6.52 17.32
C ALA A 216 -17.08 -6.91 15.98
N TRP A 217 -17.29 -8.20 15.73
CA TRP A 217 -17.92 -8.69 14.51
C TRP A 217 -19.46 -8.63 14.55
N GLU A 218 -20.04 -8.50 15.73
CA GLU A 218 -21.46 -8.26 15.92
C GLU A 218 -21.82 -6.76 16.06
N ASP A 219 -20.79 -5.90 16.16
CA ASP A 219 -20.95 -4.45 16.32
C ASP A 219 -20.85 -3.73 14.98
N GLU A 220 -21.97 -3.17 14.52
CA GLU A 220 -22.03 -2.48 13.23
C GLU A 220 -21.00 -1.36 13.08
N PHE A 221 -20.71 -0.59 14.15
CA PHE A 221 -19.70 0.48 14.08
C PHE A 221 -18.30 -0.10 13.89
N GLN A 222 -17.97 -1.14 14.67
CA GLN A 222 -16.64 -1.76 14.61
C GLN A 222 -16.44 -2.51 13.28
N ASP A 223 -17.46 -3.13 12.74
CA ASP A 223 -17.43 -3.78 11.43
C ASP A 223 -17.15 -2.78 10.30
N VAL A 224 -17.93 -1.70 10.22
CA VAL A 224 -17.71 -0.63 9.22
C VAL A 224 -16.33 0.01 9.40
N TYR A 225 -15.91 0.25 10.65
CA TYR A 225 -14.57 0.79 10.93
C TYR A 225 -13.46 -0.15 10.44
N TYR A 226 -13.61 -1.46 10.66
CA TYR A 226 -12.67 -2.47 10.19
C TYR A 226 -12.57 -2.45 8.66
N HIS A 227 -13.70 -2.45 7.96
CA HIS A 227 -13.73 -2.39 6.50
C HIS A 227 -13.04 -1.12 5.99
N MET A 228 -13.39 0.04 6.54
CA MET A 228 -12.81 1.33 6.13
C MET A 228 -11.28 1.37 6.22
N TRP A 229 -10.68 0.84 7.30
CA TRP A 229 -9.21 0.90 7.42
C TRP A 229 -8.51 -0.29 6.79
N HIS A 230 -9.09 -1.48 6.86
CA HIS A 230 -8.44 -2.72 6.46
C HIS A 230 -8.58 -3.02 4.96
N HIS A 231 -9.73 -2.73 4.37
CA HIS A 231 -9.97 -2.96 2.95
C HIS A 231 -9.90 -1.67 2.13
N GLU A 232 -10.86 -0.77 2.30
CA GLU A 232 -11.04 0.41 1.47
C GLU A 232 -9.87 1.40 1.61
N GLY A 233 -9.38 1.60 2.81
CA GLY A 233 -8.22 2.44 3.07
C GLY A 233 -6.92 1.89 2.49
N ARG A 234 -6.76 0.58 2.42
CA ARG A 234 -5.62 -0.04 1.73
C ARG A 234 -5.74 0.14 0.22
N ARG A 235 -6.92 -0.14 -0.36
CA ARG A 235 -7.19 0.09 -1.78
C ARG A 235 -6.94 1.54 -2.18
N MET A 236 -7.38 2.48 -1.35
CA MET A 236 -7.16 3.91 -1.56
C MET A 236 -5.67 4.26 -1.64
N ARG A 237 -4.86 3.78 -0.69
CA ARG A 237 -3.44 4.12 -0.58
C ARG A 237 -2.58 3.34 -1.57
N GLN A 238 -2.78 2.03 -1.66
CA GLN A 238 -2.03 1.16 -2.58
C GLN A 238 -2.34 1.52 -4.03
N GLY A 239 -3.61 1.71 -4.39
CA GLY A 239 -4.00 2.12 -5.73
C GLY A 239 -3.31 3.40 -6.19
N ALA A 240 -3.23 4.41 -5.31
CA ALA A 240 -2.55 5.67 -5.63
C ALA A 240 -1.03 5.48 -5.83
N LEU A 241 -0.39 4.65 -5.01
CA LEU A 241 1.08 4.49 -4.98
C LEU A 241 1.59 3.38 -5.90
N MET A 242 0.70 2.58 -6.49
CA MET A 242 1.02 1.54 -7.48
C MET A 242 0.56 1.93 -8.89
N GLY A 243 0.15 3.19 -9.12
CA GLY A 243 -0.20 3.69 -10.44
C GLY A 243 -1.56 3.24 -10.97
N GLY A 244 -2.48 2.85 -10.09
CA GLY A 244 -3.87 2.53 -10.41
C GLY A 244 -4.84 3.64 -9.97
N PRO A 245 -4.87 4.81 -10.61
CA PRO A 245 -5.66 5.96 -10.14
C PRO A 245 -7.17 5.69 -10.16
N ASP A 246 -7.67 5.02 -11.17
CA ASP A 246 -9.09 4.66 -11.25
C ASP A 246 -9.48 3.65 -10.16
N TYR A 247 -8.65 2.63 -9.96
CA TYR A 247 -8.83 1.68 -8.87
C TYR A 247 -8.83 2.36 -7.50
N SER A 248 -7.88 3.26 -7.25
CA SER A 248 -7.80 4.04 -6.01
C SER A 248 -9.04 4.90 -5.79
N HIS A 249 -9.55 5.53 -6.85
CA HIS A 249 -10.74 6.37 -6.76
C HIS A 249 -12.01 5.54 -6.49
N TRP A 250 -12.25 4.53 -7.32
CA TRP A 250 -13.49 3.74 -7.32
C TRP A 250 -13.60 2.79 -6.13
N HIS A 251 -12.53 2.02 -5.87
CA HIS A 251 -12.53 1.02 -4.80
C HIS A 251 -11.92 1.51 -3.48
N GLY A 252 -11.41 2.73 -3.44
CA GLY A 252 -10.79 3.32 -2.27
C GLY A 252 -11.50 4.58 -1.81
N VAL A 253 -11.27 5.71 -2.47
CA VAL A 253 -11.79 7.02 -2.03
C VAL A 253 -13.29 7.02 -1.88
N PHE A 254 -14.00 6.50 -2.86
CA PHE A 254 -15.46 6.46 -2.86
C PHE A 254 -15.99 5.64 -1.67
N GLU A 255 -15.43 4.46 -1.45
CA GLU A 255 -15.85 3.58 -0.38
C GLU A 255 -15.48 4.12 1.01
N VAL A 256 -14.27 4.63 1.21
CA VAL A 256 -13.87 5.31 2.46
C VAL A 256 -14.84 6.46 2.80
N LYS A 257 -15.30 7.20 1.79
CA LYS A 257 -16.29 8.26 2.01
C LYS A 257 -17.68 7.72 2.38
N ASN A 258 -18.08 6.61 1.84
CA ASN A 258 -19.31 5.93 2.24
C ASN A 258 -19.22 5.44 3.69
N ASP A 259 -18.11 4.81 4.05
CA ASP A 259 -17.89 4.28 5.38
C ASP A 259 -17.84 5.38 6.44
N ILE A 260 -17.09 6.46 6.21
CA ILE A 260 -17.06 7.57 7.19
C ILE A 260 -18.43 8.21 7.38
N ARG A 261 -19.24 8.32 6.32
CA ARG A 261 -20.63 8.80 6.43
C ARG A 261 -21.46 7.85 7.31
N LYS A 262 -21.37 6.55 7.06
CA LYS A 262 -22.08 5.53 7.85
C LYS A 262 -21.62 5.53 9.32
N LEU A 263 -20.32 5.62 9.58
CA LEU A 263 -19.76 5.73 10.92
C LEU A 263 -20.29 6.95 11.68
N ARG A 264 -20.38 8.12 11.02
CA ARG A 264 -20.96 9.34 11.61
C ARG A 264 -22.44 9.17 11.98
N GLU A 265 -23.22 8.49 11.14
CA GLU A 265 -24.63 8.18 11.39
C GLU A 265 -24.80 7.26 12.61
N ILE A 266 -24.07 6.14 12.66
CA ILE A 266 -24.11 5.20 13.78
C ILE A 266 -23.62 5.86 15.07
N TYR A 267 -22.53 6.61 15.00
CA TYR A 267 -21.97 7.34 16.15
C TYR A 267 -23.01 8.30 16.73
N LYS A 268 -23.63 9.14 15.90
CA LYS A 268 -24.65 10.09 16.32
C LYS A 268 -25.80 9.38 17.00
N GLN A 269 -26.34 8.33 16.38
CA GLN A 269 -27.45 7.55 16.95
C GLN A 269 -27.09 7.01 18.34
N ARG A 270 -25.92 6.39 18.50
CA ARG A 270 -25.50 5.81 19.80
C ARG A 270 -25.27 6.85 20.88
N ILE A 271 -24.77 8.02 20.55
CA ILE A 271 -24.57 9.12 21.51
C ILE A 271 -25.91 9.72 21.94
N GLU A 272 -26.92 9.75 21.06
CA GLU A 272 -28.25 10.30 21.36
C GLU A 272 -29.15 9.32 22.13
N THR A 273 -28.96 8.01 21.99
CA THR A 273 -29.84 6.98 22.56
C THR A 273 -29.26 6.25 23.77
N GLY A 274 -27.95 6.30 23.98
CA GLY A 274 -27.25 5.66 25.10
C GLY A 274 -26.93 6.62 26.21
#